data_db2fe3acd5a39c93e3df65c8a9ae6ac4
#
_entry.id   db2fe3acd5a39c93e3df65c8a9ae6ac4
#
_cell.length_a   1.000
_cell.length_b   1.000
_cell.length_c   1.000
_cell.angle_alpha   90.00
_cell.angle_beta   90.00
_cell.angle_gamma   90.00
#
_symmetry.space_group_name_H-M   'P 1'
#
loop_
_entity.id
_entity.type
_entity.pdbx_description
1 polymer ?
#
loop_
_entity_poly.entity_id
_entity_poly.type
_entity_poly.pdbx_seq_one_letter_code
_entity_poly.pdbx_strand_id
1 'polypeptide(L)'
;MKILVTGAAGFIGMHTCKALVERGDEVVGIDNLNDYYDVDLKKKRLVQIELYPNFRFIKIDIADKDALFIFFETEKFDKVINLAAQAGVRYSITNPQEYVESNLVGFINILEGCRHNAVQHLVYASSSSVYGGNTKMPFSEHDNVDHPVSLYAATKQSNELMAHTYSHIYNLPTTGLRFFTVYGPWGRPDMAPFLFVNAIEKNEPIKIFNHGNMQRDFTYVDDIVEAVVRVVDKNATAKDGYDTKYTDPSCSNVPYRIFNIGNSSPVPLMEFIDSLESAIGKKAEKNYLPMQDGDVPATYANTQMLNDWIGFSPSTPLKEGVKKFVDWYVSHYK
;
A
#
# COMPACT_ATOMS: atom_id res chain seq x y z
N MET A 1 -0.91 -13.51 -18.03
CA MET A 1 -1.56 -12.21 -18.36
C MET A 1 -0.47 -11.17 -18.50
N LYS A 2 -0.75 -10.05 -19.20
CA LYS A 2 0.17 -8.90 -19.23
C LYS A 2 -0.32 -7.86 -18.23
N ILE A 3 0.49 -7.61 -17.19
CA ILE A 3 0.09 -6.81 -16.04
C ILE A 3 1.02 -5.59 -15.90
N LEU A 4 0.42 -4.40 -15.80
CA LEU A 4 1.14 -3.20 -15.38
C LEU A 4 1.18 -3.12 -13.86
N VAL A 5 2.36 -2.91 -13.29
CA VAL A 5 2.54 -2.54 -11.88
C VAL A 5 3.21 -1.18 -11.80
N THR A 6 2.50 -0.17 -11.30
CA THR A 6 3.10 1.14 -11.03
C THR A 6 3.70 1.17 -9.63
N GLY A 7 4.74 1.98 -9.41
CA GLY A 7 5.48 1.95 -8.16
C GLY A 7 6.33 0.68 -8.00
N ALA A 8 6.80 0.10 -9.11
CA ALA A 8 7.52 -1.17 -9.16
C ALA A 8 8.85 -1.14 -8.39
N ALA A 9 9.50 0.00 -8.25
CA ALA A 9 10.70 0.19 -7.42
C ALA A 9 10.37 0.46 -5.94
N GLY A 10 9.08 0.54 -5.61
CA GLY A 10 8.58 0.69 -4.25
C GLY A 10 8.66 -0.62 -3.45
N PHE A 11 8.39 -0.53 -2.14
CA PHE A 11 8.42 -1.67 -1.23
C PHE A 11 7.41 -2.77 -1.65
N ILE A 12 6.12 -2.46 -1.67
CA ILE A 12 5.07 -3.42 -2.02
C ILE A 12 5.15 -3.75 -3.52
N GLY A 13 5.46 -2.75 -4.38
CA GLY A 13 5.54 -2.92 -5.83
C GLY A 13 6.55 -3.97 -6.26
N MET A 14 7.77 -3.93 -5.72
CA MET A 14 8.82 -4.92 -6.03
C MET A 14 8.37 -6.34 -5.66
N HIS A 15 7.84 -6.55 -4.45
CA HIS A 15 7.37 -7.85 -4.02
C HIS A 15 6.19 -8.35 -4.86
N THR A 16 5.27 -7.44 -5.24
CA THR A 16 4.14 -7.77 -6.13
C THR A 16 4.64 -8.17 -7.52
N CYS A 17 5.57 -7.40 -8.12
CA CYS A 17 6.19 -7.76 -9.40
C CYS A 17 6.83 -9.14 -9.31
N LYS A 18 7.62 -9.41 -8.26
CA LYS A 18 8.28 -10.69 -8.06
C LYS A 18 7.28 -11.85 -8.02
N ALA A 19 6.23 -11.76 -7.22
CA ALA A 19 5.22 -12.79 -7.11
C ALA A 19 4.51 -13.07 -8.46
N LEU A 20 4.21 -12.03 -9.22
CA LEU A 20 3.56 -12.15 -10.53
C LEU A 20 4.48 -12.81 -11.57
N VAL A 21 5.75 -12.42 -11.65
CA VAL A 21 6.69 -13.03 -12.61
C VAL A 21 7.02 -14.48 -12.26
N GLU A 22 7.13 -14.81 -10.96
CA GLU A 22 7.30 -16.19 -10.47
C GLU A 22 6.08 -17.06 -10.77
N ARG A 23 4.90 -16.46 -10.81
CA ARG A 23 3.67 -17.13 -11.27
C ARG A 23 3.60 -17.33 -12.77
N GLY A 24 4.45 -16.67 -13.56
CA GLY A 24 4.52 -16.77 -15.02
C GLY A 24 3.78 -15.67 -15.79
N ASP A 25 3.35 -14.60 -15.14
CA ASP A 25 2.79 -13.43 -15.83
C ASP A 25 3.85 -12.60 -16.53
N GLU A 26 3.50 -11.92 -17.61
CA GLU A 26 4.29 -10.85 -18.20
C GLU A 26 4.05 -9.57 -17.39
N VAL A 27 5.08 -9.03 -16.76
CA VAL A 27 4.96 -7.85 -15.91
C VAL A 27 5.76 -6.69 -16.47
N VAL A 28 5.11 -5.55 -16.67
CA VAL A 28 5.78 -4.29 -16.96
C VAL A 28 5.67 -3.43 -15.71
N GLY A 29 6.82 -3.12 -15.11
CA GLY A 29 6.91 -2.24 -13.95
C GLY A 29 7.26 -0.81 -14.34
N ILE A 30 6.55 0.18 -13.79
CA ILE A 30 6.94 1.59 -13.93
C ILE A 30 7.16 2.25 -12.57
N ASP A 31 8.08 3.20 -12.51
CA ASP A 31 8.38 4.05 -11.35
C ASP A 31 9.11 5.31 -11.85
N ASN A 32 8.94 6.45 -11.19
CA ASN A 32 9.68 7.66 -11.54
C ASN A 32 11.06 7.75 -10.87
N LEU A 33 11.32 6.86 -9.91
CA LEU A 33 12.54 6.84 -9.10
C LEU A 33 12.81 8.18 -8.39
N ASN A 34 11.74 8.82 -7.87
CA ASN A 34 11.90 10.07 -7.13
C ASN A 34 12.81 9.90 -5.90
N ASP A 35 13.33 11.01 -5.40
CA ASP A 35 14.31 11.07 -4.30
C ASP A 35 13.68 11.31 -2.94
N TYR A 36 12.37 11.03 -2.77
CA TYR A 36 11.69 11.11 -1.47
C TYR A 36 12.42 10.32 -0.37
N TYR A 37 12.99 9.17 -0.74
CA TYR A 37 13.94 8.44 0.06
C TYR A 37 15.02 7.81 -0.84
N ASP A 38 16.01 7.15 -0.25
CA ASP A 38 17.19 6.59 -0.91
C ASP A 38 16.87 5.91 -2.25
N VAL A 39 17.31 6.53 -3.34
CA VAL A 39 17.12 6.03 -4.72
C VAL A 39 17.90 4.74 -4.96
N ASP A 40 19.03 4.53 -4.28
CA ASP A 40 19.82 3.30 -4.44
C ASP A 40 19.08 2.10 -3.83
N LEU A 41 18.30 2.29 -2.77
CA LEU A 41 17.39 1.24 -2.28
C LEU A 41 16.33 0.89 -3.32
N LYS A 42 15.77 1.88 -4.06
CA LYS A 42 14.83 1.63 -5.17
C LYS A 42 15.48 0.83 -6.29
N LYS A 43 16.69 1.20 -6.71
CA LYS A 43 17.44 0.44 -7.72
C LYS A 43 17.75 -0.98 -7.28
N LYS A 44 18.19 -1.17 -6.02
CA LYS A 44 18.46 -2.51 -5.47
C LYS A 44 17.22 -3.40 -5.44
N ARG A 45 16.02 -2.83 -5.22
CA ARG A 45 14.75 -3.56 -5.35
C ARG A 45 14.51 -4.01 -6.80
N LEU A 46 14.76 -3.14 -7.79
CA LEU A 46 14.63 -3.50 -9.20
C LEU A 46 15.56 -4.65 -9.59
N VAL A 47 16.80 -4.66 -9.10
CA VAL A 47 17.74 -5.77 -9.33
C VAL A 47 17.17 -7.12 -8.89
N GLN A 48 16.27 -7.17 -7.88
CA GLN A 48 15.64 -8.42 -7.43
C GLN A 48 14.69 -9.02 -8.46
N ILE A 49 14.18 -8.22 -9.40
CA ILE A 49 13.15 -8.62 -10.37
C ILE A 49 13.60 -8.50 -11.82
N GLU A 50 14.61 -7.71 -12.14
CA GLU A 50 15.12 -7.55 -13.51
C GLU A 50 15.78 -8.82 -14.09
N LEU A 51 16.09 -9.79 -13.25
CA LEU A 51 16.64 -11.09 -13.68
C LEU A 51 15.58 -12.03 -14.31
N TYR A 52 14.30 -11.74 -14.11
CA TYR A 52 13.22 -12.54 -14.68
C TYR A 52 12.95 -12.14 -16.13
N PRO A 53 12.98 -13.08 -17.10
CA PRO A 53 12.81 -12.76 -18.52
C PRO A 53 11.43 -12.21 -18.89
N ASN A 54 10.43 -12.43 -18.05
CA ASN A 54 9.07 -11.95 -18.17
C ASN A 54 8.80 -10.66 -17.38
N PHE A 55 9.87 -9.98 -16.90
CA PHE A 55 9.81 -8.66 -16.30
C PHE A 55 10.49 -7.61 -17.17
N ARG A 56 9.91 -6.41 -17.23
CA ARG A 56 10.53 -5.24 -17.84
C ARG A 56 10.24 -3.99 -17.02
N PHE A 57 11.27 -3.20 -16.77
CA PHE A 57 11.15 -1.91 -16.09
C PHE A 57 11.22 -0.75 -17.09
N ILE A 58 10.36 0.26 -16.89
CA ILE A 58 10.41 1.52 -17.65
C ILE A 58 10.28 2.67 -16.65
N LYS A 59 11.18 3.64 -16.74
CA LYS A 59 11.10 4.84 -15.92
C LYS A 59 10.06 5.80 -16.50
N ILE A 60 8.90 5.90 -15.86
CA ILE A 60 7.79 6.81 -16.21
C ILE A 60 7.21 7.40 -14.92
N ASP A 61 6.90 8.70 -14.97
CA ASP A 61 6.08 9.35 -13.94
C ASP A 61 4.61 9.24 -14.33
N ILE A 62 3.77 8.75 -13.41
CA ILE A 62 2.33 8.64 -13.66
C ILE A 62 1.65 10.01 -13.81
N ALA A 63 2.26 11.09 -13.32
CA ALA A 63 1.79 12.45 -13.53
C ALA A 63 2.08 12.97 -14.95
N ASP A 64 3.02 12.37 -15.69
CA ASP A 64 3.26 12.68 -17.10
C ASP A 64 2.18 12.04 -17.98
N LYS A 65 1.13 12.83 -18.26
CA LYS A 65 -0.03 12.40 -19.02
C LYS A 65 0.32 11.85 -20.40
N ASP A 66 1.18 12.57 -21.13
CA ASP A 66 1.47 12.25 -22.54
C ASP A 66 2.33 10.97 -22.64
N ALA A 67 3.35 10.86 -21.80
CA ALA A 67 4.17 9.65 -21.73
C ALA A 67 3.32 8.44 -21.34
N LEU A 68 2.45 8.58 -20.34
CA LEU A 68 1.61 7.48 -19.85
C LEU A 68 0.57 7.07 -20.90
N PHE A 69 -0.03 8.02 -21.62
CA PHE A 69 -1.00 7.73 -22.66
C PHE A 69 -0.38 6.90 -23.80
N ILE A 70 0.77 7.34 -24.33
CA ILE A 70 1.51 6.61 -25.39
C ILE A 70 1.91 5.21 -24.88
N PHE A 71 2.32 5.12 -23.63
CA PHE A 71 2.70 3.86 -23.01
C PHE A 71 1.54 2.86 -22.95
N PHE A 72 0.35 3.28 -22.51
CA PHE A 72 -0.83 2.41 -22.49
C PHE A 72 -1.27 1.96 -23.89
N GLU A 73 -1.25 2.86 -24.88
CA GLU A 73 -1.59 2.53 -26.26
C GLU A 73 -0.63 1.50 -26.86
N THR A 74 0.65 1.60 -26.55
CA THR A 74 1.70 0.71 -27.09
C THR A 74 1.67 -0.66 -26.45
N GLU A 75 1.51 -0.72 -25.13
CA GLU A 75 1.71 -1.95 -24.35
C GLU A 75 0.48 -2.86 -24.28
N LYS A 76 -0.74 -2.31 -24.22
CA LYS A 76 -1.99 -3.08 -24.12
C LYS A 76 -2.01 -4.05 -22.95
N PHE A 77 -2.32 -3.57 -21.76
CA PHE A 77 -2.36 -4.38 -20.55
C PHE A 77 -3.71 -5.08 -20.35
N ASP A 78 -3.69 -6.33 -19.87
CA ASP A 78 -4.88 -7.03 -19.42
C ASP A 78 -5.39 -6.43 -18.11
N LYS A 79 -4.47 -6.18 -17.16
CA LYS A 79 -4.78 -5.68 -15.81
C LYS A 79 -3.74 -4.65 -15.34
N VAL A 80 -4.16 -3.81 -14.41
CA VAL A 80 -3.29 -2.77 -13.82
C VAL A 80 -3.33 -2.85 -12.29
N ILE A 81 -2.15 -2.82 -11.68
CA ILE A 81 -1.96 -2.68 -10.23
C ILE A 81 -1.27 -1.34 -9.98
N ASN A 82 -2.03 -0.35 -9.49
CA ASN A 82 -1.52 0.99 -9.23
C ASN A 82 -1.09 1.14 -7.76
N LEU A 83 0.23 0.99 -7.52
CA LEU A 83 0.85 1.19 -6.22
C LEU A 83 1.68 2.48 -6.16
N ALA A 84 1.93 3.14 -7.29
CA ALA A 84 2.61 4.43 -7.34
C ALA A 84 1.79 5.49 -6.63
N ALA A 85 2.41 6.17 -5.69
CA ALA A 85 1.85 7.31 -4.98
C ALA A 85 2.94 8.03 -4.19
N GLN A 86 2.74 9.32 -3.92
CA GLN A 86 3.44 9.96 -2.83
C GLN A 86 2.82 9.47 -1.51
N ALA A 87 3.60 8.78 -0.70
CA ALA A 87 3.17 8.18 0.56
C ALA A 87 3.78 8.91 1.76
N GLY A 88 3.20 8.69 2.95
CA GLY A 88 3.66 9.30 4.20
C GLY A 88 2.73 10.42 4.67
N VAL A 89 2.12 10.23 5.84
CA VAL A 89 1.19 11.20 6.43
C VAL A 89 1.90 12.53 6.71
N ARG A 90 3.09 12.47 7.33
CA ARG A 90 3.81 13.66 7.79
C ARG A 90 4.38 14.51 6.66
N TYR A 91 4.90 13.87 5.64
CA TYR A 91 5.44 14.57 4.47
C TYR A 91 4.35 15.38 3.74
N SER A 92 3.08 14.95 3.82
CA SER A 92 1.96 15.68 3.23
C SER A 92 1.68 17.05 3.89
N ILE A 93 2.16 17.26 5.13
CA ILE A 93 2.01 18.53 5.83
C ILE A 93 2.98 19.58 5.26
N THR A 94 4.19 19.16 4.91
CA THR A 94 5.26 20.08 4.44
C THR A 94 5.35 20.17 2.92
N ASN A 95 4.90 19.14 2.19
CA ASN A 95 5.03 19.03 0.73
C ASN A 95 3.69 18.63 0.09
N PRO A 96 2.63 19.46 0.22
CA PRO A 96 1.28 19.10 -0.22
C PRO A 96 1.17 18.91 -1.75
N GLN A 97 1.93 19.65 -2.56
CA GLN A 97 1.85 19.59 -4.02
C GLN A 97 2.25 18.22 -4.57
N GLU A 98 3.26 17.57 -3.99
CA GLU A 98 3.68 16.22 -4.38
C GLU A 98 2.54 15.20 -4.30
N TYR A 99 1.63 15.40 -3.31
CA TYR A 99 0.46 14.55 -3.15
C TYR A 99 -0.64 14.84 -4.16
N VAL A 100 -0.82 16.09 -4.54
CA VAL A 100 -1.76 16.47 -5.59
C VAL A 100 -1.30 15.90 -6.94
N GLU A 101 -0.05 16.09 -7.29
CA GLU A 101 0.50 15.64 -8.56
C GLU A 101 0.54 14.12 -8.67
N SER A 102 1.15 13.42 -7.71
CA SER A 102 1.24 11.97 -7.77
C SER A 102 -0.10 11.28 -7.53
N ASN A 103 -0.85 11.69 -6.49
CA ASN A 103 -2.00 10.92 -6.05
C ASN A 103 -3.31 11.31 -6.73
N LEU A 104 -3.45 12.54 -7.22
CA LEU A 104 -4.65 12.96 -7.94
C LEU A 104 -4.41 13.02 -9.45
N VAL A 105 -3.43 13.82 -9.92
CA VAL A 105 -3.13 13.93 -11.36
C VAL A 105 -2.61 12.59 -11.89
N GLY A 106 -1.67 11.95 -11.20
CA GLY A 106 -1.18 10.62 -11.60
C GLY A 106 -2.28 9.57 -11.62
N PHE A 107 -3.17 9.56 -10.63
CA PHE A 107 -4.24 8.57 -10.57
C PHE A 107 -5.31 8.76 -11.67
N ILE A 108 -5.69 10.00 -12.01
CA ILE A 108 -6.60 10.23 -13.13
C ILE A 108 -5.99 9.77 -14.46
N ASN A 109 -4.68 9.94 -14.66
CA ASN A 109 -3.99 9.47 -15.86
C ASN A 109 -4.03 7.93 -15.95
N ILE A 110 -3.89 7.21 -14.83
CA ILE A 110 -4.04 5.74 -14.78
C ILE A 110 -5.48 5.34 -15.13
N LEU A 111 -6.48 6.00 -14.56
CA LEU A 111 -7.89 5.73 -14.86
C LEU A 111 -8.20 5.94 -16.36
N GLU A 112 -7.71 7.04 -16.95
CA GLU A 112 -7.84 7.32 -18.38
C GLU A 112 -7.12 6.27 -19.23
N GLY A 113 -5.89 5.91 -18.86
CA GLY A 113 -5.16 4.83 -19.53
C GLY A 113 -5.94 3.52 -19.51
N CYS A 114 -6.52 3.14 -18.37
CA CYS A 114 -7.31 1.92 -18.24
C CYS A 114 -8.58 1.95 -19.11
N ARG A 115 -9.37 3.03 -19.06
CA ARG A 115 -10.63 3.09 -19.79
C ARG A 115 -10.44 3.11 -21.31
N HIS A 116 -9.40 3.80 -21.81
CA HIS A 116 -9.16 3.89 -23.25
C HIS A 116 -8.52 2.63 -23.85
N ASN A 117 -7.92 1.78 -23.03
CA ASN A 117 -7.24 0.57 -23.49
C ASN A 117 -7.93 -0.74 -23.04
N ALA A 118 -9.21 -0.65 -22.67
CA ALA A 118 -10.05 -1.81 -22.31
C ALA A 118 -9.42 -2.72 -21.22
N VAL A 119 -8.75 -2.12 -20.24
CA VAL A 119 -8.18 -2.83 -19.09
C VAL A 119 -9.31 -3.54 -18.34
N GLN A 120 -9.14 -4.83 -18.07
CA GLN A 120 -10.18 -5.68 -17.48
C GLN A 120 -10.37 -5.46 -15.98
N HIS A 121 -9.33 -4.97 -15.27
CA HIS A 121 -9.38 -4.71 -13.84
C HIS A 121 -8.26 -3.75 -13.42
N LEU A 122 -8.63 -2.70 -12.68
CA LEU A 122 -7.71 -1.82 -11.98
C LEU A 122 -7.76 -2.12 -10.48
N VAL A 123 -6.66 -2.60 -9.92
CA VAL A 123 -6.43 -2.69 -8.47
C VAL A 123 -5.56 -1.51 -8.06
N TYR A 124 -5.92 -0.79 -7.00
CA TYR A 124 -5.16 0.39 -6.58
C TYR A 124 -4.98 0.48 -5.07
N ALA A 125 -3.85 1.08 -4.66
CA ALA A 125 -3.54 1.32 -3.27
C ALA A 125 -4.36 2.49 -2.71
N SER A 126 -5.29 2.20 -1.78
CA SER A 126 -5.80 3.14 -0.79
C SER A 126 -4.98 3.02 0.50
N SER A 127 -5.52 3.42 1.64
CA SER A 127 -4.81 3.42 2.92
C SER A 127 -5.77 3.38 4.10
N SER A 128 -5.39 2.73 5.19
CA SER A 128 -6.12 2.85 6.47
C SER A 128 -6.19 4.29 7.00
N SER A 129 -5.35 5.19 6.50
CA SER A 129 -5.38 6.61 6.86
C SER A 129 -6.70 7.29 6.48
N VAL A 130 -7.49 6.74 5.53
CA VAL A 130 -8.80 7.28 5.15
C VAL A 130 -9.81 7.24 6.29
N TYR A 131 -9.64 6.32 7.25
CA TYR A 131 -10.50 6.27 8.44
C TYR A 131 -10.36 7.51 9.34
N GLY A 132 -9.23 8.22 9.25
CA GLY A 132 -9.04 9.54 9.84
C GLY A 132 -9.47 9.62 11.30
N GLY A 133 -10.48 10.42 11.58
CA GLY A 133 -11.04 10.65 12.91
C GLY A 133 -11.95 9.56 13.46
N ASN A 134 -12.15 8.43 12.75
CA ASN A 134 -12.99 7.35 13.26
C ASN A 134 -12.38 6.71 14.51
N THR A 135 -13.22 6.45 15.52
CA THR A 135 -12.82 5.85 16.80
C THR A 135 -13.38 4.44 17.00
N LYS A 136 -14.40 4.05 16.24
CA LYS A 136 -14.97 2.69 16.26
C LYS A 136 -13.95 1.71 15.67
N MET A 137 -13.67 0.64 16.39
CA MET A 137 -12.76 -0.44 15.97
C MET A 137 -13.41 -1.80 16.15
N PRO A 138 -13.06 -2.80 15.32
CA PRO A 138 -12.15 -2.70 14.17
C PRO A 138 -12.71 -1.79 13.08
N PHE A 139 -11.84 -1.16 12.29
CA PHE A 139 -12.23 -0.37 11.11
C PHE A 139 -12.85 -1.28 10.06
N SER A 140 -14.05 -0.93 9.61
CA SER A 140 -14.79 -1.67 8.59
C SER A 140 -14.86 -0.86 7.30
N GLU A 141 -14.84 -1.55 6.16
CA GLU A 141 -15.00 -0.94 4.85
C GLU A 141 -16.37 -0.23 4.70
N HIS A 142 -17.36 -0.63 5.51
CA HIS A 142 -18.69 -0.01 5.57
C HIS A 142 -18.73 1.31 6.35
N ASP A 143 -17.67 1.65 7.10
CA ASP A 143 -17.63 2.88 7.88
C ASP A 143 -17.36 4.07 6.94
N ASN A 144 -18.06 5.20 7.19
CA ASN A 144 -17.79 6.46 6.49
C ASN A 144 -16.37 6.95 6.80
N VAL A 145 -15.75 7.57 5.80
CA VAL A 145 -14.37 8.06 5.84
C VAL A 145 -14.28 9.57 5.54
N ASP A 146 -15.31 10.32 5.89
CA ASP A 146 -15.51 11.73 5.48
C ASP A 146 -14.65 12.74 6.25
N HIS A 147 -13.93 12.30 7.29
CA HIS A 147 -13.13 13.16 8.16
C HIS A 147 -11.64 12.75 8.15
N PRO A 148 -10.94 12.86 7.01
CA PRO A 148 -9.50 12.61 6.94
C PRO A 148 -8.73 13.61 7.82
N VAL A 149 -7.69 13.16 8.52
CA VAL A 149 -6.86 13.98 9.40
C VAL A 149 -5.50 14.36 8.80
N SER A 150 -5.30 14.06 7.53
CA SER A 150 -4.12 14.45 6.75
C SER A 150 -4.45 14.62 5.28
N LEU A 151 -3.66 15.43 4.56
CA LEU A 151 -3.82 15.58 3.12
C LEU A 151 -3.58 14.26 2.38
N TYR A 152 -2.61 13.46 2.84
CA TYR A 152 -2.42 12.10 2.31
C TYR A 152 -3.70 11.27 2.36
N ALA A 153 -4.38 11.25 3.52
CA ALA A 153 -5.64 10.53 3.68
C ALA A 153 -6.72 11.08 2.72
N ALA A 154 -6.83 12.40 2.61
CA ALA A 154 -7.77 13.05 1.70
C ALA A 154 -7.52 12.67 0.24
N THR A 155 -6.25 12.62 -0.22
CA THR A 155 -5.95 12.18 -1.58
C THR A 155 -6.27 10.71 -1.82
N LYS A 156 -6.07 9.83 -0.82
CA LYS A 156 -6.44 8.42 -0.95
C LYS A 156 -7.95 8.20 -0.97
N GLN A 157 -8.70 8.93 -0.16
CA GLN A 157 -10.17 8.94 -0.25
C GLN A 157 -10.64 9.46 -1.60
N SER A 158 -10.01 10.50 -2.13
CA SER A 158 -10.31 11.01 -3.47
C SER A 158 -10.09 9.94 -4.54
N ASN A 159 -9.05 9.10 -4.42
CA ASN A 159 -8.85 7.98 -5.35
C ASN A 159 -10.02 6.99 -5.31
N GLU A 160 -10.56 6.67 -4.14
CA GLU A 160 -11.74 5.79 -4.01
C GLU A 160 -12.97 6.40 -4.73
N LEU A 161 -13.22 7.70 -4.55
CA LEU A 161 -14.31 8.42 -5.22
C LEU A 161 -14.13 8.49 -6.74
N MET A 162 -12.91 8.78 -7.21
CA MET A 162 -12.58 8.81 -8.64
C MET A 162 -12.75 7.42 -9.26
N ALA A 163 -12.27 6.36 -8.62
CA ALA A 163 -12.42 4.99 -9.10
C ALA A 163 -13.89 4.58 -9.21
N HIS A 164 -14.72 4.89 -8.18
CA HIS A 164 -16.16 4.65 -8.23
C HIS A 164 -16.81 5.37 -9.43
N THR A 165 -16.44 6.61 -9.69
CA THR A 165 -16.95 7.40 -10.83
C THR A 165 -16.65 6.70 -12.16
N TYR A 166 -15.41 6.19 -12.33
CA TYR A 166 -15.01 5.46 -13.55
C TYR A 166 -15.70 4.09 -13.68
N SER A 167 -15.90 3.40 -12.58
CA SER A 167 -16.71 2.17 -12.57
C SER A 167 -18.14 2.46 -12.97
N HIS A 168 -18.72 3.58 -12.53
CA HIS A 168 -20.10 3.94 -12.81
C HIS A 168 -20.32 4.39 -14.27
N ILE A 169 -19.43 5.26 -14.78
CA ILE A 169 -19.61 5.86 -16.12
C ILE A 169 -19.12 4.92 -17.23
N TYR A 170 -18.00 4.23 -17.00
CA TYR A 170 -17.30 3.46 -18.04
C TYR A 170 -17.33 1.95 -17.80
N ASN A 171 -17.99 1.49 -16.74
CA ASN A 171 -18.03 0.08 -16.35
C ASN A 171 -16.62 -0.53 -16.18
N LEU A 172 -15.62 0.29 -15.81
CA LEU A 172 -14.27 -0.17 -15.51
C LEU A 172 -14.26 -0.89 -14.15
N PRO A 173 -13.93 -2.19 -14.10
CA PRO A 173 -13.81 -2.87 -12.81
C PRO A 173 -12.66 -2.29 -11.98
N THR A 174 -12.95 -1.79 -10.76
CA THR A 174 -11.95 -1.23 -9.87
C THR A 174 -12.01 -1.82 -8.48
N THR A 175 -10.85 -2.10 -7.89
CA THR A 175 -10.73 -2.54 -6.50
C THR A 175 -9.70 -1.70 -5.76
N GLY A 176 -10.15 -0.97 -4.74
CA GLY A 176 -9.28 -0.23 -3.83
C GLY A 176 -8.88 -1.08 -2.62
N LEU A 177 -7.62 -1.00 -2.23
CA LEU A 177 -7.05 -1.75 -1.11
C LEU A 177 -6.58 -0.79 -0.03
N ARG A 178 -7.27 -0.76 1.11
CA ARG A 178 -6.88 0.03 2.28
C ARG A 178 -5.81 -0.72 3.05
N PHE A 179 -4.54 -0.47 2.71
CA PHE A 179 -3.41 -1.07 3.41
C PHE A 179 -3.28 -0.52 4.82
N PHE A 180 -3.07 -1.44 5.78
CA PHE A 180 -2.64 -1.10 7.14
C PHE A 180 -1.11 -0.99 7.21
N THR A 181 -0.51 -1.14 8.39
CA THR A 181 0.93 -0.93 8.54
C THR A 181 1.72 -2.12 8.00
N VAL A 182 2.25 -1.99 6.79
CA VAL A 182 3.04 -3.04 6.13
C VAL A 182 4.50 -2.98 6.58
N TYR A 183 5.07 -4.15 6.91
CA TYR A 183 6.48 -4.29 7.25
C TYR A 183 7.09 -5.56 6.63
N GLY A 184 8.42 -5.62 6.54
CA GLY A 184 9.14 -6.77 6.01
C GLY A 184 10.43 -6.39 5.30
N PRO A 185 11.15 -7.37 4.71
CA PRO A 185 12.34 -7.14 3.90
C PRO A 185 12.12 -6.10 2.80
N TRP A 186 13.14 -5.30 2.52
CA TRP A 186 13.05 -4.20 1.55
C TRP A 186 12.05 -3.09 1.93
N GLY A 187 11.68 -3.01 3.22
CA GLY A 187 10.76 -2.02 3.75
C GLY A 187 11.17 -0.57 3.49
N ARG A 188 10.24 0.36 3.67
CA ARG A 188 10.49 1.79 3.48
C ARG A 188 11.34 2.35 4.63
N PRO A 189 12.41 3.14 4.33
CA PRO A 189 13.32 3.64 5.34
C PRO A 189 12.71 4.74 6.23
N ASP A 190 11.61 5.38 5.81
CA ASP A 190 10.87 6.41 6.55
C ASP A 190 9.82 5.83 7.52
N MET A 191 9.63 4.51 7.55
CA MET A 191 8.66 3.83 8.42
C MET A 191 9.29 3.36 9.73
N ALA A 192 8.49 3.36 10.80
CA ALA A 192 8.94 3.00 12.16
C ALA A 192 9.72 1.68 12.25
N PRO A 193 9.32 0.57 11.61
CA PRO A 193 10.10 -0.67 11.65
C PRO A 193 11.55 -0.48 11.20
N PHE A 194 11.76 0.21 10.08
CA PHE A 194 13.10 0.47 9.56
C PHE A 194 13.89 1.45 10.43
N LEU A 195 13.25 2.54 10.83
CA LEU A 195 13.87 3.56 11.69
C LEU A 195 14.36 2.95 13.01
N PHE A 196 13.56 2.05 13.61
CA PHE A 196 13.93 1.39 14.86
C PHE A 196 15.12 0.46 14.68
N VAL A 197 15.10 -0.43 13.69
CA VAL A 197 16.23 -1.33 13.43
C VAL A 197 17.51 -0.54 13.15
N ASN A 198 17.43 0.49 12.30
CA ASN A 198 18.58 1.33 11.98
C ASN A 198 19.16 2.02 13.23
N ALA A 199 18.32 2.59 14.11
CA ALA A 199 18.78 3.25 15.33
C ALA A 199 19.37 2.24 16.33
N ILE A 200 18.71 1.09 16.56
CA ILE A 200 19.21 0.05 17.47
C ILE A 200 20.58 -0.46 17.02
N GLU A 201 20.74 -0.70 15.70
CA GLU A 201 22.00 -1.19 15.16
C GLU A 201 23.14 -0.19 15.28
N LYS A 202 22.84 1.11 15.21
CA LYS A 202 23.80 2.21 15.41
C LYS A 202 24.01 2.60 16.86
N ASN A 203 23.31 1.96 17.81
CA ASN A 203 23.25 2.33 19.23
C ASN A 203 22.76 3.79 19.43
N GLU A 204 21.81 4.22 18.62
CA GLU A 204 21.13 5.51 18.69
C GLU A 204 19.76 5.34 19.37
N PRO A 205 19.23 6.38 20.09
CA PRO A 205 17.93 6.29 20.72
C PRO A 205 16.81 6.19 19.69
N ILE A 206 15.84 5.28 19.92
CA ILE A 206 14.61 5.21 19.14
C ILE A 206 13.59 6.24 19.66
N LYS A 207 12.89 6.92 18.74
CA LYS A 207 11.84 7.89 19.08
C LYS A 207 10.51 7.18 19.25
N ILE A 208 9.94 7.20 20.45
CA ILE A 208 8.67 6.56 20.80
C ILE A 208 7.62 7.63 21.04
N PHE A 209 6.75 7.83 20.03
CA PHE A 209 5.70 8.83 20.07
C PHE A 209 4.50 8.37 20.92
N ASN A 210 3.68 9.34 21.37
CA ASN A 210 2.57 9.14 22.32
C ASN A 210 3.00 8.35 23.56
N HIS A 211 4.22 8.56 24.03
CA HIS A 211 4.80 7.86 25.20
C HIS A 211 4.67 6.33 25.11
N GLY A 212 4.59 5.76 23.89
CA GLY A 212 4.43 4.33 23.65
C GLY A 212 2.97 3.83 23.66
N ASN A 213 2.01 4.70 23.97
CA ASN A 213 0.57 4.34 24.02
C ASN A 213 -0.02 4.30 22.60
N MET A 214 0.49 3.40 21.76
CA MET A 214 0.06 3.21 20.39
C MET A 214 -0.14 1.73 20.07
N GLN A 215 -1.10 1.44 19.22
CA GLN A 215 -1.32 0.10 18.65
C GLN A 215 -1.35 0.20 17.13
N ARG A 216 -0.79 -0.80 16.45
CA ARG A 216 -0.85 -0.89 14.99
C ARG A 216 -1.18 -2.31 14.57
N ASP A 217 -2.00 -2.40 13.55
CA ASP A 217 -2.19 -3.64 12.81
C ASP A 217 -1.01 -3.79 11.86
N PHE A 218 0.04 -4.51 12.33
CA PHE A 218 1.25 -4.77 11.55
C PHE A 218 1.01 -5.98 10.66
N THR A 219 1.16 -5.81 9.35
CA THR A 219 0.94 -6.85 8.36
C THR A 219 2.23 -7.16 7.60
N TYR A 220 2.61 -8.43 7.55
CA TYR A 220 3.83 -8.85 6.86
C TYR A 220 3.66 -8.72 5.34
N VAL A 221 4.73 -8.31 4.65
CA VAL A 221 4.66 -7.95 3.22
C VAL A 221 4.22 -9.10 2.31
N ASP A 222 4.60 -10.34 2.60
CA ASP A 222 4.21 -11.49 1.78
C ASP A 222 2.69 -11.74 1.86
N ASP A 223 2.06 -11.54 3.02
CA ASP A 223 0.61 -11.61 3.17
C ASP A 223 -0.10 -10.51 2.37
N ILE A 224 0.47 -9.31 2.34
CA ILE A 224 -0.04 -8.20 1.50
C ILE A 224 0.01 -8.57 0.03
N VAL A 225 1.15 -9.09 -0.43
CA VAL A 225 1.37 -9.45 -1.83
C VAL A 225 0.43 -10.58 -2.26
N GLU A 226 0.27 -11.60 -1.43
CA GLU A 226 -0.68 -12.70 -1.70
C GLU A 226 -2.11 -12.18 -1.86
N ALA A 227 -2.54 -11.26 -0.99
CA ALA A 227 -3.85 -10.64 -1.10
C ALA A 227 -3.99 -9.82 -2.40
N VAL A 228 -2.98 -8.99 -2.76
CA VAL A 228 -2.98 -8.20 -4.00
C VAL A 228 -3.09 -9.10 -5.23
N VAL A 229 -2.30 -10.18 -5.27
CA VAL A 229 -2.27 -11.14 -6.39
C VAL A 229 -3.62 -11.85 -6.55
N ARG A 230 -4.25 -12.28 -5.46
CA ARG A 230 -5.59 -12.90 -5.52
C ARG A 230 -6.67 -11.89 -5.91
N VAL A 231 -6.59 -10.66 -5.43
CA VAL A 231 -7.54 -9.61 -5.79
C VAL A 231 -7.44 -9.26 -7.27
N VAL A 232 -6.24 -9.13 -7.83
CA VAL A 232 -6.11 -8.81 -9.26
C VAL A 232 -6.72 -9.89 -10.15
N ASP A 233 -6.72 -11.15 -9.71
CA ASP A 233 -7.30 -12.26 -10.46
C ASP A 233 -8.83 -12.23 -10.47
N LYS A 234 -9.46 -11.69 -9.44
CA LYS A 234 -10.91 -11.62 -9.29
C LYS A 234 -11.44 -10.20 -9.53
N ASN A 235 -11.88 -9.94 -10.77
CA ASN A 235 -12.41 -8.64 -11.15
C ASN A 235 -13.55 -8.20 -10.22
N ALA A 236 -13.58 -6.91 -9.88
CA ALA A 236 -14.72 -6.33 -9.17
C ALA A 236 -16.01 -6.55 -9.96
N THR A 237 -17.09 -6.85 -9.24
CA THR A 237 -18.45 -6.98 -9.77
C THR A 237 -19.40 -6.09 -9.01
N ALA A 238 -20.51 -5.70 -9.63
CA ALA A 238 -21.62 -5.07 -8.93
C ALA A 238 -22.07 -5.92 -7.73
N LYS A 239 -22.56 -5.28 -6.68
CA LYS A 239 -23.17 -5.98 -5.54
C LYS A 239 -24.61 -6.31 -5.87
N ASP A 240 -24.96 -7.59 -5.87
CA ASP A 240 -26.34 -8.05 -6.05
C ASP A 240 -27.23 -7.49 -4.94
N GLY A 241 -28.44 -7.02 -5.33
CA GLY A 241 -29.41 -6.46 -4.38
C GLY A 241 -28.96 -5.14 -3.71
N TYR A 242 -28.03 -4.38 -4.31
CA TYR A 242 -27.59 -3.10 -3.79
C TYR A 242 -28.75 -2.09 -3.67
N ASP A 243 -28.99 -1.61 -2.46
CA ASP A 243 -30.03 -0.60 -2.21
C ASP A 243 -29.43 0.82 -2.32
N THR A 244 -29.83 1.55 -3.35
CA THR A 244 -29.38 2.91 -3.60
C THR A 244 -29.87 3.95 -2.56
N LYS A 245 -30.78 3.58 -1.65
CA LYS A 245 -31.20 4.44 -0.55
C LYS A 245 -30.17 4.48 0.57
N TYR A 246 -29.35 3.44 0.70
CA TYR A 246 -28.35 3.30 1.73
C TYR A 246 -27.01 2.98 1.07
N THR A 247 -26.28 4.04 0.68
CA THR A 247 -24.98 3.89 0.02
C THR A 247 -23.96 3.26 0.97
N ASP A 248 -23.24 2.29 0.45
CA ASP A 248 -22.17 1.57 1.15
C ASP A 248 -20.82 1.99 0.54
N PRO A 249 -19.88 2.57 1.32
CA PRO A 249 -18.60 3.01 0.77
C PRO A 249 -17.76 1.91 0.14
N SER A 250 -17.98 0.65 0.52
CA SER A 250 -17.16 -0.49 0.10
C SER A 250 -17.54 -1.11 -1.22
N CYS A 251 -18.76 -0.84 -1.72
CA CYS A 251 -19.31 -1.49 -2.91
C CYS A 251 -20.42 -0.65 -3.54
N SER A 252 -20.89 -1.05 -4.73
CA SER A 252 -21.94 -0.34 -5.43
C SER A 252 -22.72 -1.30 -6.38
N ASN A 253 -23.72 -0.76 -7.04
CA ASN A 253 -24.42 -1.42 -8.18
C ASN A 253 -23.60 -1.43 -9.47
N VAL A 254 -22.32 -1.06 -9.41
CA VAL A 254 -21.34 -1.10 -10.51
C VAL A 254 -20.11 -1.90 -10.08
N PRO A 255 -19.19 -2.27 -10.99
CA PRO A 255 -18.04 -3.12 -10.67
C PRO A 255 -16.96 -2.36 -9.86
N TYR A 256 -17.29 -2.03 -8.61
CA TYR A 256 -16.46 -1.31 -7.65
C TYR A 256 -16.41 -2.03 -6.32
N ARG A 257 -15.22 -2.18 -5.74
CA ARG A 257 -14.99 -2.80 -4.43
C ARG A 257 -13.88 -2.07 -3.67
N ILE A 258 -14.04 -2.01 -2.34
CA ILE A 258 -12.98 -1.62 -1.40
C ILE A 258 -12.78 -2.76 -0.40
N PHE A 259 -11.52 -3.06 -0.08
CA PHE A 259 -11.16 -4.04 0.94
C PHE A 259 -10.06 -3.49 1.87
N ASN A 260 -10.18 -3.80 3.15
CA ASN A 260 -9.09 -3.67 4.09
C ASN A 260 -8.09 -4.81 3.88
N ILE A 261 -6.80 -4.49 3.94
CA ILE A 261 -5.73 -5.50 4.05
C ILE A 261 -4.92 -5.22 5.32
N GLY A 262 -5.11 -6.05 6.32
CA GLY A 262 -4.48 -6.00 7.62
C GLY A 262 -4.40 -7.40 8.21
N ASN A 263 -3.63 -7.57 9.28
CA ASN A 263 -3.47 -8.85 9.97
C ASN A 263 -4.63 -9.15 10.94
N SER A 264 -5.55 -8.20 11.11
CA SER A 264 -6.67 -8.27 12.07
C SER A 264 -6.20 -8.63 13.51
N SER A 265 -4.99 -8.23 13.85
CA SER A 265 -4.35 -8.51 15.15
C SER A 265 -3.52 -7.28 15.57
N PRO A 266 -4.15 -6.27 16.20
CA PRO A 266 -3.46 -5.06 16.61
C PRO A 266 -2.42 -5.35 17.69
N VAL A 267 -1.20 -4.87 17.48
CA VAL A 267 -0.05 -5.09 18.37
C VAL A 267 0.30 -3.77 19.07
N PRO A 268 0.48 -3.76 20.40
CA PRO A 268 1.06 -2.63 21.11
C PRO A 268 2.45 -2.28 20.56
N LEU A 269 2.74 -0.98 20.41
CA LEU A 269 4.05 -0.53 19.88
C LEU A 269 5.23 -1.07 20.67
N MET A 270 5.09 -1.17 22.00
CA MET A 270 6.16 -1.70 22.87
C MET A 270 6.41 -3.18 22.61
N GLU A 271 5.39 -4.00 22.35
CA GLU A 271 5.55 -5.41 21.99
C GLU A 271 6.26 -5.58 20.63
N PHE A 272 5.96 -4.69 19.67
CA PHE A 272 6.68 -4.65 18.40
C PHE A 272 8.18 -4.34 18.62
N ILE A 273 8.49 -3.35 19.46
CA ILE A 273 9.88 -2.98 19.81
C ILE A 273 10.59 -4.13 20.53
N ASP A 274 9.93 -4.79 21.50
CA ASP A 274 10.51 -5.95 22.20
C ASP A 274 10.81 -7.11 21.22
N SER A 275 9.97 -7.30 20.20
CA SER A 275 10.20 -8.29 19.15
C SER A 275 11.42 -7.95 18.30
N LEU A 276 11.62 -6.65 17.95
CA LEU A 276 12.82 -6.18 17.25
C LEU A 276 14.08 -6.36 18.10
N GLU A 277 14.05 -5.93 19.36
CA GLU A 277 15.17 -6.09 20.31
C GLU A 277 15.59 -7.56 20.42
N SER A 278 14.61 -8.46 20.52
CA SER A 278 14.85 -9.90 20.61
C SER A 278 15.48 -10.46 19.34
N ALA A 279 15.02 -10.02 18.15
CA ALA A 279 15.56 -10.49 16.88
C ALA A 279 16.95 -9.94 16.60
N ILE A 280 17.23 -8.69 16.99
CA ILE A 280 18.54 -8.03 16.83
C ILE A 280 19.54 -8.53 17.87
N GLY A 281 19.08 -8.96 19.05
CA GLY A 281 19.92 -9.30 20.20
C GLY A 281 20.47 -8.11 20.97
N LYS A 282 19.87 -6.91 20.80
CA LYS A 282 20.27 -5.65 21.47
C LYS A 282 19.05 -4.95 22.04
N LYS A 283 19.24 -4.24 23.16
CA LYS A 283 18.22 -3.36 23.74
C LYS A 283 18.28 -1.97 23.14
N ALA A 284 17.11 -1.40 22.83
CA ALA A 284 16.98 -0.04 22.36
C ALA A 284 17.10 0.97 23.51
N GLU A 285 17.83 2.04 23.30
CA GLU A 285 17.66 3.26 24.10
C GLU A 285 16.37 3.94 23.67
N LYS A 286 15.48 4.27 24.62
CA LYS A 286 14.12 4.71 24.35
C LYS A 286 13.92 6.19 24.69
N ASN A 287 13.61 7.03 23.67
CA ASN A 287 13.28 8.43 23.83
C ASN A 287 11.76 8.62 23.65
N TYR A 288 11.05 8.86 24.74
CA TYR A 288 9.59 9.02 24.74
C TYR A 288 9.18 10.45 24.41
N LEU A 289 8.30 10.61 23.44
CA LEU A 289 7.87 11.89 22.89
C LEU A 289 6.33 11.99 22.90
N PRO A 290 5.77 13.23 22.89
CA PRO A 290 4.33 13.45 22.70
C PRO A 290 3.83 12.86 21.38
N MET A 291 2.49 12.78 21.24
CA MET A 291 1.85 12.40 19.98
C MET A 291 2.20 13.40 18.87
N GLN A 292 2.37 12.90 17.65
CA GLN A 292 2.62 13.73 16.47
C GLN A 292 1.31 14.11 15.77
N ASP A 293 1.30 15.27 15.11
CA ASP A 293 0.17 15.72 14.30
C ASP A 293 -0.10 14.74 13.14
N GLY A 294 -1.37 14.52 12.88
CA GLY A 294 -1.83 13.60 11.83
C GLY A 294 -1.72 12.11 12.15
N ASP A 295 -1.16 11.74 13.32
CA ASP A 295 -1.11 10.35 13.78
C ASP A 295 -2.39 9.96 14.53
N VAL A 296 -2.69 8.66 14.57
CA VAL A 296 -3.82 8.08 15.30
C VAL A 296 -3.31 7.11 16.38
N PRO A 297 -3.99 7.01 17.56
CA PRO A 297 -3.49 6.16 18.65
C PRO A 297 -3.51 4.67 18.31
N ALA A 298 -4.50 4.21 17.54
CA ALA A 298 -4.63 2.79 17.20
C ALA A 298 -5.13 2.60 15.77
N THR A 299 -4.76 1.46 15.16
CA THR A 299 -5.36 0.95 13.93
C THR A 299 -5.63 -0.54 14.07
N TYR A 300 -6.81 -0.98 13.64
CA TYR A 300 -7.24 -2.37 13.67
C TYR A 300 -8.18 -2.64 12.50
N ALA A 301 -7.80 -3.56 11.60
CA ALA A 301 -8.57 -3.93 10.42
C ALA A 301 -9.64 -4.97 10.72
N ASN A 302 -10.85 -4.79 10.20
CA ASN A 302 -11.73 -5.90 9.88
C ASN A 302 -11.40 -6.35 8.46
N THR A 303 -11.05 -7.60 8.24
CA THR A 303 -10.68 -8.16 6.94
C THR A 303 -11.64 -9.26 6.47
N GLN A 304 -12.81 -9.37 7.10
CA GLN A 304 -13.78 -10.42 6.74
C GLN A 304 -14.24 -10.33 5.29
N MET A 305 -14.50 -9.11 4.79
CA MET A 305 -14.90 -8.91 3.40
C MET A 305 -13.84 -9.38 2.40
N LEU A 306 -12.56 -9.13 2.68
CA LEU A 306 -11.45 -9.62 1.87
C LEU A 306 -11.43 -11.15 1.87
N ASN A 307 -11.51 -11.77 3.07
CA ASN A 307 -11.54 -13.22 3.20
C ASN A 307 -12.70 -13.86 2.42
N ASP A 308 -13.90 -13.30 2.54
CA ASP A 308 -15.08 -13.78 1.81
C ASP A 308 -14.91 -13.64 0.28
N TRP A 309 -14.18 -12.59 -0.15
CA TRP A 309 -13.95 -12.32 -1.55
C TRP A 309 -12.89 -13.23 -2.17
N ILE A 310 -11.72 -13.40 -1.55
CA ILE A 310 -10.57 -14.12 -2.14
C ILE A 310 -10.19 -15.42 -1.43
N GLY A 311 -10.87 -15.79 -0.34
CA GLY A 311 -10.55 -16.99 0.44
C GLY A 311 -9.18 -16.92 1.12
N PHE A 312 -8.75 -15.71 1.52
CA PHE A 312 -7.45 -15.49 2.14
C PHE A 312 -7.52 -14.38 3.20
N SER A 313 -6.81 -14.58 4.29
CA SER A 313 -6.55 -13.57 5.32
C SER A 313 -5.07 -13.56 5.69
N PRO A 314 -4.45 -12.38 5.82
CA PRO A 314 -3.12 -12.23 6.39
C PRO A 314 -3.02 -12.94 7.75
N SER A 315 -1.94 -13.67 8.01
CA SER A 315 -1.80 -14.48 9.22
C SER A 315 -0.38 -14.70 9.70
N THR A 316 0.62 -14.09 9.05
CA THR A 316 2.02 -14.24 9.46
C THR A 316 2.22 -13.72 10.89
N PRO A 317 2.70 -14.56 11.83
CA PRO A 317 2.95 -14.15 13.20
C PRO A 317 4.00 -13.03 13.27
N LEU A 318 3.77 -12.05 14.17
CA LEU A 318 4.65 -10.89 14.31
C LEU A 318 6.12 -11.28 14.46
N LYS A 319 6.43 -12.23 15.36
CA LYS A 319 7.80 -12.65 15.64
C LYS A 319 8.49 -13.26 14.42
N GLU A 320 7.76 -13.98 13.58
CA GLU A 320 8.29 -14.56 12.35
C GLU A 320 8.61 -13.47 11.33
N GLY A 321 7.66 -12.58 11.06
CA GLY A 321 7.86 -11.48 10.12
C GLY A 321 8.96 -10.52 10.56
N VAL A 322 9.03 -10.20 11.87
CA VAL A 322 10.10 -9.37 12.45
C VAL A 322 11.47 -10.03 12.28
N LYS A 323 11.57 -11.34 12.53
CA LYS A 323 12.83 -12.06 12.32
C LYS A 323 13.29 -11.98 10.86
N LYS A 324 12.42 -12.26 9.89
CA LYS A 324 12.73 -12.18 8.45
C LYS A 324 13.17 -10.76 8.06
N PHE A 325 12.52 -9.73 8.62
CA PHE A 325 12.87 -8.34 8.38
C PHE A 325 14.26 -7.99 8.93
N VAL A 326 14.57 -8.39 10.16
CA VAL A 326 15.87 -8.14 10.81
C VAL A 326 16.99 -8.92 10.10
N ASP A 327 16.78 -10.20 9.76
CA ASP A 327 17.75 -11.02 9.03
C ASP A 327 18.11 -10.35 7.68
N TRP A 328 17.09 -9.87 6.95
CA TRP A 328 17.32 -9.10 5.72
C TRP A 328 18.11 -7.81 5.97
N TYR A 329 17.72 -7.03 6.99
CA TYR A 329 18.39 -5.76 7.30
C TYR A 329 19.88 -5.99 7.59
N VAL A 330 20.20 -6.97 8.42
CA VAL A 330 21.59 -7.31 8.76
C VAL A 330 22.37 -7.76 7.53
N SER A 331 21.80 -8.63 6.69
CA SER A 331 22.48 -9.12 5.47
C SER A 331 22.70 -8.04 4.41
N HIS A 332 21.89 -6.96 4.43
CA HIS A 332 21.91 -5.91 3.41
C HIS A 332 22.74 -4.68 3.81
N TYR A 333 22.80 -4.36 5.12
CA TYR A 333 23.45 -3.14 5.63
C TYR A 333 24.68 -3.42 6.49
N LYS A 334 24.99 -4.66 6.80
CA LYS A 334 26.21 -5.12 7.47
C LYS A 334 27.05 -6.01 6.58
#